data_3f085e7ae67f1a2c4ea39f26b6086f05
#
_entry.id   3f085e7ae67f1a2c4ea39f26b6086f05
#
_cell.length_a   1.000
_cell.length_b   1.000
_cell.length_c   1.000
_cell.angle_alpha   90.00
_cell.angle_beta   90.00
_cell.angle_gamma   90.00
#
_symmetry.space_group_name_H-M   'P 1'
#
loop_
_entity.id
_entity.type
_entity.pdbx_description
1 polymer ?
#
loop_
_entity_poly.entity_id
_entity_poly.type
_entity_poly.pdbx_seq_one_letter_code
_entity_poly.pdbx_strand_id
1 'polypeptide(L)'
;MKIVLDDILAKLDPKTRARVQSAVDVNVDKQPTPSIGLNLALKGGLAYGRQILVWGNKSAGKSSFCLQMIALAQKEGKTCAWIDAEHSYDPSWAEQLGVDSNKLIYSPAKTVNDMVDVATKLMDAGVDMIVVDSISALLPAIYFEKDGNEMKDLQDTKQIGAEAKDMTHAVKMLNYANKNTLLVLISQQRNQFGSMHASHIPTGGMAVKFFSSTVVKLWSSEAEANAIKAGVKVGDKIIEQRVGRPVNWIIDYNKVGPPNLSGQYDFYYQGDTLGIDAVGESLDV
;
A
#
# COMPACT_ATOMS: atom_id res chain seq x y z
N MET A 1 1.47 10.08 46.29
CA MET A 1 1.23 8.63 46.30
C MET A 1 1.42 8.14 44.86
N LYS A 2 2.49 7.41 44.55
CA LYS A 2 2.67 6.80 43.23
C LYS A 2 1.66 5.65 43.13
N ILE A 3 0.63 5.80 42.32
CA ILE A 3 -0.29 4.71 41.99
C ILE A 3 0.49 3.74 41.13
N VAL A 4 0.75 2.55 41.66
CA VAL A 4 1.42 1.49 40.90
C VAL A 4 0.41 0.96 39.89
N LEU A 5 0.77 0.95 38.61
CA LEU A 5 -0.11 0.52 37.51
C LEU A 5 -0.74 -0.86 37.76
N ASP A 6 0.06 -1.78 38.33
CA ASP A 6 -0.39 -3.13 38.68
C ASP A 6 -1.54 -3.15 39.72
N ASP A 7 -1.54 -2.21 40.68
CA ASP A 7 -2.60 -2.07 41.67
C ASP A 7 -3.94 -1.63 41.05
N ILE A 8 -3.87 -0.85 39.97
CA ILE A 8 -5.05 -0.43 39.18
C ILE A 8 -5.56 -1.63 38.38
N LEU A 9 -4.65 -2.28 37.65
CA LEU A 9 -5.00 -3.43 36.82
C LEU A 9 -5.61 -4.59 37.66
N ALA A 10 -5.14 -4.78 38.91
CA ALA A 10 -5.65 -5.80 39.81
C ALA A 10 -7.10 -5.52 40.28
N LYS A 11 -7.55 -4.27 40.23
CA LYS A 11 -8.93 -3.87 40.62
C LYS A 11 -9.96 -4.02 39.52
N LEU A 12 -9.51 -4.27 38.29
CA LEU A 12 -10.42 -4.47 37.16
C LEU A 12 -11.06 -5.85 37.18
N ASP A 13 -12.31 -5.93 36.78
CA ASP A 13 -12.97 -7.21 36.55
C ASP A 13 -12.25 -8.01 35.44
N PRO A 14 -12.36 -9.37 35.43
CA PRO A 14 -11.61 -10.21 34.50
C PRO A 14 -11.82 -9.85 33.01
N LYS A 15 -13.05 -9.46 32.64
CA LYS A 15 -13.40 -9.11 31.25
C LYS A 15 -12.74 -7.78 30.80
N THR A 16 -12.70 -6.80 31.68
CA THR A 16 -12.04 -5.51 31.44
C THR A 16 -10.52 -5.69 31.49
N ARG A 17 -9.99 -6.44 32.46
CA ARG A 17 -8.55 -6.71 32.60
C ARG A 17 -7.96 -7.37 31.35
N ALA A 18 -8.70 -8.30 30.71
CA ALA A 18 -8.27 -8.95 29.47
C ALA A 18 -8.14 -8.00 28.27
N ARG A 19 -8.64 -6.77 28.37
CA ARG A 19 -8.61 -5.75 27.32
C ARG A 19 -7.65 -4.60 27.60
N VAL A 20 -7.05 -4.59 28.77
CA VAL A 20 -6.16 -3.50 29.22
C VAL A 20 -4.76 -4.05 29.44
N GLN A 21 -3.79 -3.36 28.89
CA GLN A 21 -2.37 -3.70 29.04
C GLN A 21 -1.55 -2.44 29.34
N SER A 22 -0.32 -2.61 29.78
CA SER A 22 0.63 -1.51 29.88
C SER A 22 1.00 -0.98 28.51
N ALA A 23 1.16 0.34 28.38
CA ALA A 23 1.58 0.93 27.12
C ALA A 23 2.98 0.48 26.68
N VAL A 24 3.83 0.05 27.60
CA VAL A 24 5.17 -0.49 27.30
C VAL A 24 5.09 -1.87 26.64
N ASP A 25 4.00 -2.61 26.86
CA ASP A 25 3.78 -3.93 26.30
C ASP A 25 3.19 -3.89 24.87
N VAL A 26 2.88 -2.67 24.39
CA VAL A 26 2.40 -2.48 23.00
C VAL A 26 3.59 -2.56 22.06
N ASN A 27 3.81 -3.77 21.50
CA ASN A 27 4.80 -3.95 20.44
C ASN A 27 4.20 -3.54 19.09
N VAL A 28 5.00 -2.84 18.29
CA VAL A 28 4.63 -2.45 16.93
C VAL A 28 5.68 -3.02 15.98
N ASP A 29 5.46 -4.27 15.57
CA ASP A 29 6.30 -4.90 14.55
C ASP A 29 6.16 -4.17 13.22
N LYS A 30 7.25 -4.11 12.47
CA LYS A 30 7.31 -3.38 11.21
C LYS A 30 7.85 -4.24 10.09
N GLN A 31 7.26 -4.10 8.92
CA GLN A 31 7.73 -4.67 7.67
C GLN A 31 8.68 -3.67 6.99
N PRO A 32 9.95 -4.03 6.77
CA PRO A 32 10.84 -3.22 5.95
C PRO A 32 10.30 -3.02 4.54
N THR A 33 10.49 -1.84 4.01
CA THR A 33 10.25 -1.52 2.59
C THR A 33 11.50 -1.84 1.77
N PRO A 34 11.40 -1.92 0.45
CA PRO A 34 12.57 -2.12 -0.40
C PRO A 34 13.53 -0.91 -0.46
N SER A 35 13.12 0.25 0.08
CA SER A 35 13.91 1.49 0.13
C SER A 35 14.56 1.67 1.51
N ILE A 36 15.88 1.79 1.56
CA ILE A 36 16.64 2.02 2.81
C ILE A 36 16.31 3.40 3.38
N GLY A 37 16.29 4.44 2.55
CA GLY A 37 15.96 5.79 2.99
C GLY A 37 14.56 5.91 3.57
N LEU A 38 13.57 5.25 2.93
CA LEU A 38 12.21 5.20 3.47
C LEU A 38 12.15 4.42 4.79
N ASN A 39 12.92 3.34 4.94
CA ASN A 39 13.00 2.58 6.20
C ASN A 39 13.60 3.42 7.33
N LEU A 40 14.65 4.19 7.06
CA LEU A 40 15.23 5.12 8.04
C LEU A 40 14.20 6.18 8.47
N ALA A 41 13.49 6.78 7.51
CA ALA A 41 12.44 7.76 7.75
C ALA A 41 11.26 7.18 8.55
N LEU A 42 10.89 5.92 8.31
CA LEU A 42 9.84 5.18 9.01
C LEU A 42 10.31 4.52 10.32
N LYS A 43 11.60 4.65 10.67
CA LYS A 43 12.20 3.97 11.82
C LYS A 43 12.00 2.46 11.79
N GLY A 44 12.34 1.84 10.66
CA GLY A 44 12.35 0.39 10.45
C GLY A 44 11.31 -0.16 9.48
N GLY A 45 10.36 0.65 9.00
CA GLY A 45 9.37 0.20 8.01
C GLY A 45 7.93 0.51 8.37
N LEU A 46 6.99 -0.19 7.71
CA LEU A 46 5.55 -0.03 7.86
C LEU A 46 5.00 -0.95 8.96
N ALA A 47 4.15 -0.40 9.82
CA ALA A 47 3.68 -1.09 11.02
C ALA A 47 2.61 -2.15 10.71
N TYR A 48 2.77 -3.36 11.25
CA TYR A 48 1.74 -4.39 11.28
C TYR A 48 0.53 -3.96 12.12
N GLY A 49 -0.64 -4.56 11.86
CA GLY A 49 -1.90 -4.16 12.48
C GLY A 49 -2.38 -2.77 12.05
N ARG A 50 -1.84 -2.24 10.96
CA ARG A 50 -2.17 -0.89 10.47
C ARG A 50 -2.57 -0.89 9.00
N GLN A 51 -3.42 0.09 8.66
CA GLN A 51 -3.76 0.41 7.28
C GLN A 51 -2.79 1.49 6.77
N ILE A 52 -2.20 1.24 5.63
CA ILE A 52 -1.23 2.11 4.96
C ILE A 52 -1.80 2.51 3.61
N LEU A 53 -1.60 3.75 3.21
CA LEU A 53 -1.92 4.24 1.88
C LEU A 53 -0.64 4.52 1.09
N VAL A 54 -0.48 3.85 -0.05
CA VAL A 54 0.55 4.15 -1.04
C VAL A 54 -0.13 4.77 -2.26
N TRP A 55 0.18 6.03 -2.57
CA TRP A 55 -0.48 6.73 -3.67
C TRP A 55 0.50 7.54 -4.52
N GLY A 56 0.05 8.00 -5.68
CA GLY A 56 0.88 8.83 -6.56
C GLY A 56 0.45 8.78 -8.01
N ASN A 57 1.25 9.41 -8.88
CA ASN A 57 0.95 9.47 -10.30
C ASN A 57 1.00 8.08 -10.97
N LYS A 58 0.42 8.01 -12.16
CA LYS A 58 0.49 6.81 -13.00
C LYS A 58 1.95 6.46 -13.25
N SER A 59 2.24 5.19 -13.33
CA SER A 59 3.59 4.69 -13.62
C SER A 59 4.68 5.07 -12.60
N ALA A 60 4.34 5.54 -11.38
CA ALA A 60 5.31 5.83 -10.32
C ALA A 60 5.89 4.57 -9.63
N GLY A 61 5.56 3.36 -10.11
CA GLY A 61 6.09 2.11 -9.54
C GLY A 61 5.41 1.64 -8.26
N LYS A 62 4.20 2.12 -7.95
CA LYS A 62 3.46 1.75 -6.72
C LYS A 62 3.26 0.24 -6.56
N SER A 63 2.76 -0.43 -7.61
CA SER A 63 2.55 -1.88 -7.62
C SER A 63 3.87 -2.64 -7.47
N SER A 64 4.91 -2.24 -8.20
CA SER A 64 6.24 -2.86 -8.11
C SER A 64 6.89 -2.66 -6.74
N PHE A 65 6.71 -1.50 -6.11
CA PHE A 65 7.12 -1.24 -4.73
C PHE A 65 6.43 -2.22 -3.76
N CYS A 66 5.12 -2.43 -3.89
CA CYS A 66 4.36 -3.34 -3.05
C CYS A 66 4.72 -4.81 -3.33
N LEU A 67 4.99 -5.21 -4.58
CA LEU A 67 5.47 -6.55 -4.92
C LEU A 67 6.83 -6.84 -4.27
N GLN A 68 7.76 -5.89 -4.29
CA GLN A 68 9.04 -6.07 -3.59
C GLN A 68 8.88 -6.11 -2.06
N MET A 69 7.92 -5.39 -1.49
CA MET A 69 7.57 -5.54 -0.08
C MET A 69 7.07 -6.97 0.23
N ILE A 70 6.20 -7.53 -0.62
CA ILE A 70 5.75 -8.92 -0.51
C ILE A 70 6.94 -9.89 -0.58
N ALA A 71 7.86 -9.68 -1.53
CA ALA A 71 9.06 -10.50 -1.64
C ALA A 71 9.91 -10.48 -0.36
N LEU A 72 10.06 -9.32 0.27
CA LEU A 72 10.75 -9.19 1.56
C LEU A 72 9.99 -9.92 2.69
N ALA A 73 8.68 -9.73 2.78
CA ALA A 73 7.83 -10.38 3.77
C ALA A 73 7.87 -11.92 3.63
N GLN A 74 7.80 -12.44 2.40
CA GLN A 74 7.89 -13.87 2.13
C GLN A 74 9.25 -14.47 2.53
N LYS A 75 10.36 -13.71 2.37
CA LYS A 75 11.69 -14.13 2.85
C LYS A 75 11.75 -14.25 4.37
N GLU A 76 10.94 -13.49 5.08
CA GLU A 76 10.77 -13.57 6.55
C GLU A 76 9.75 -14.65 6.97
N GLY A 77 9.21 -15.43 6.03
CA GLY A 77 8.23 -16.49 6.28
C GLY A 77 6.80 -15.97 6.50
N LYS A 78 6.52 -14.72 6.12
CA LYS A 78 5.18 -14.11 6.24
C LYS A 78 4.25 -14.57 5.14
N THR A 79 2.97 -14.70 5.49
CA THR A 79 1.89 -14.99 4.54
C THR A 79 1.38 -13.70 3.91
N CYS A 80 1.30 -13.67 2.57
CA CYS A 80 0.94 -12.48 1.83
C CYS A 80 -0.23 -12.73 0.89
N ALA A 81 -1.05 -11.68 0.67
CA ALA A 81 -2.14 -11.70 -0.29
C ALA A 81 -2.12 -10.45 -1.18
N TRP A 82 -2.54 -10.64 -2.43
CA TRP A 82 -2.74 -9.60 -3.43
C TRP A 82 -4.21 -9.60 -3.88
N ILE A 83 -4.92 -8.51 -3.59
CA ILE A 83 -6.28 -8.26 -4.05
C ILE A 83 -6.18 -7.36 -5.29
N ASP A 84 -6.46 -7.92 -6.44
CA ASP A 84 -6.29 -7.27 -7.75
C ASP A 84 -7.61 -6.71 -8.26
N ALA A 85 -7.76 -5.40 -8.19
CA ALA A 85 -8.92 -4.68 -8.72
C ALA A 85 -8.68 -4.12 -10.12
N GLU A 86 -7.44 -4.00 -10.56
CA GLU A 86 -7.08 -3.51 -11.91
C GLU A 86 -6.93 -4.66 -12.93
N HIS A 87 -6.96 -5.92 -12.47
CA HIS A 87 -6.67 -7.10 -13.30
C HIS A 87 -5.32 -7.00 -14.01
N SER A 88 -4.31 -6.50 -13.30
CA SER A 88 -2.99 -6.16 -13.84
C SER A 88 -1.85 -6.99 -13.26
N TYR A 89 -2.14 -7.95 -12.38
CA TYR A 89 -1.12 -8.82 -11.80
C TYR A 89 -0.50 -9.73 -12.86
N ASP A 90 0.82 -9.63 -13.01
CA ASP A 90 1.62 -10.50 -13.87
C ASP A 90 2.58 -11.33 -13.00
N PRO A 91 2.39 -12.67 -12.92
CA PRO A 91 3.26 -13.54 -12.15
C PRO A 91 4.73 -13.46 -12.59
N SER A 92 4.99 -13.34 -13.91
CA SER A 92 6.35 -13.27 -14.44
C SER A 92 7.08 -12.01 -13.96
N TRP A 93 6.40 -10.87 -13.96
CA TRP A 93 6.94 -9.62 -13.42
C TRP A 93 7.12 -9.67 -11.91
N ALA A 94 6.17 -10.24 -11.20
CA ALA A 94 6.24 -10.40 -9.75
C ALA A 94 7.44 -11.26 -9.32
N GLU A 95 7.68 -12.37 -10.03
CA GLU A 95 8.82 -13.27 -9.81
C GLU A 95 10.17 -12.58 -10.09
N GLN A 96 10.24 -11.77 -11.14
CA GLN A 96 11.42 -10.95 -11.42
C GLN A 96 11.74 -9.96 -10.29
N LEU A 97 10.71 -9.47 -9.59
CA LEU A 97 10.86 -8.62 -8.41
C LEU A 97 11.09 -9.40 -7.10
N GLY A 98 11.19 -10.73 -7.18
CA GLY A 98 11.53 -11.63 -6.08
C GLY A 98 10.34 -12.23 -5.34
N VAL A 99 9.11 -12.07 -5.83
CA VAL A 99 7.90 -12.69 -5.26
C VAL A 99 7.88 -14.19 -5.58
N ASP A 100 7.61 -15.02 -4.59
CA ASP A 100 7.26 -16.43 -4.81
C ASP A 100 5.73 -16.51 -5.09
N SER A 101 5.37 -16.57 -6.37
CA SER A 101 3.96 -16.60 -6.80
C SER A 101 3.22 -17.84 -6.29
N ASN A 102 3.93 -18.94 -6.00
CA ASN A 102 3.31 -20.15 -5.44
C ASN A 102 2.88 -19.99 -3.97
N LYS A 103 3.42 -18.98 -3.29
CA LYS A 103 3.10 -18.65 -1.88
C LYS A 103 2.27 -17.38 -1.74
N LEU A 104 1.87 -16.77 -2.84
CA LEU A 104 1.04 -15.57 -2.82
C LEU A 104 -0.43 -15.93 -2.98
N ILE A 105 -1.25 -15.50 -2.04
CA ILE A 105 -2.71 -15.60 -2.16
C ILE A 105 -3.16 -14.51 -3.13
N TYR A 106 -3.79 -14.92 -4.24
CA TYR A 106 -4.33 -14.00 -5.24
C TYR A 106 -5.85 -14.00 -5.23
N SER A 107 -6.46 -12.82 -5.25
CA SER A 107 -7.91 -12.67 -5.36
C SER A 107 -8.26 -11.48 -6.26
N PRO A 108 -9.05 -11.68 -7.33
CA PRO A 108 -9.64 -10.56 -8.05
C PRO A 108 -10.73 -9.90 -7.20
N ALA A 109 -10.91 -8.58 -7.37
CA ALA A 109 -12.01 -7.85 -6.75
C ALA A 109 -12.59 -6.85 -7.77
N LYS A 110 -13.92 -6.78 -7.88
CA LYS A 110 -14.62 -5.84 -8.77
C LYS A 110 -15.20 -4.68 -7.98
N THR A 111 -15.72 -4.97 -6.80
CA THR A 111 -16.44 -4.01 -5.98
C THR A 111 -15.71 -3.72 -4.66
N VAL A 112 -16.07 -2.58 -4.06
CA VAL A 112 -15.63 -2.24 -2.70
C VAL A 112 -16.04 -3.33 -1.70
N ASN A 113 -17.22 -3.94 -1.89
CA ASN A 113 -17.71 -5.02 -1.02
C ASN A 113 -16.89 -6.29 -1.16
N ASP A 114 -16.51 -6.68 -2.40
CA ASP A 114 -15.65 -7.84 -2.63
C ASP A 114 -14.31 -7.67 -1.91
N MET A 115 -13.69 -6.50 -2.06
CA MET A 115 -12.44 -6.17 -1.38
C MET A 115 -12.56 -6.29 0.14
N VAL A 116 -13.63 -5.73 0.74
CA VAL A 116 -13.83 -5.78 2.20
C VAL A 116 -14.06 -7.21 2.67
N ASP A 117 -14.90 -7.97 1.96
CA ASP A 117 -15.22 -9.36 2.32
C ASP A 117 -13.96 -10.24 2.28
N VAL A 118 -13.20 -10.18 1.19
CA VAL A 118 -11.95 -10.94 1.04
C VAL A 118 -10.91 -10.50 2.07
N ALA A 119 -10.66 -9.19 2.21
CA ALA A 119 -9.64 -8.70 3.12
C ALA A 119 -9.94 -9.04 4.58
N THR A 120 -11.20 -8.92 5.04
CA THR A 120 -11.57 -9.26 6.42
C THR A 120 -11.43 -10.74 6.71
N LYS A 121 -11.82 -11.62 5.77
CA LYS A 121 -11.65 -13.07 5.90
C LYS A 121 -10.17 -13.47 5.93
N LEU A 122 -9.33 -12.84 5.12
CA LEU A 122 -7.88 -13.07 5.12
C LEU A 122 -7.24 -12.60 6.44
N MET A 123 -7.67 -11.46 6.98
CA MET A 123 -7.24 -10.97 8.30
C MET A 123 -7.63 -11.93 9.42
N ASP A 124 -8.86 -12.44 9.41
CA ASP A 124 -9.33 -13.42 10.39
C ASP A 124 -8.62 -14.78 10.27
N ALA A 125 -8.17 -15.14 9.06
CA ALA A 125 -7.35 -16.32 8.80
C ALA A 125 -5.87 -16.13 9.21
N GLY A 126 -5.45 -14.93 9.60
CA GLY A 126 -4.11 -14.63 10.07
C GLY A 126 -3.09 -14.32 8.99
N VAL A 127 -3.53 -13.82 7.83
CA VAL A 127 -2.62 -13.35 6.78
C VAL A 127 -1.85 -12.11 7.27
N ASP A 128 -0.51 -12.15 7.17
CA ASP A 128 0.37 -11.12 7.72
C ASP A 128 0.31 -9.81 6.90
N MET A 129 0.28 -9.90 5.57
CA MET A 129 0.28 -8.74 4.69
C MET A 129 -0.74 -8.87 3.56
N ILE A 130 -1.55 -7.84 3.37
CA ILE A 130 -2.53 -7.75 2.28
C ILE A 130 -2.27 -6.48 1.48
N VAL A 131 -2.13 -6.59 0.17
CA VAL A 131 -2.05 -5.46 -0.76
C VAL A 131 -3.32 -5.41 -1.61
N VAL A 132 -3.91 -4.22 -1.76
CA VAL A 132 -5.05 -3.96 -2.66
C VAL A 132 -4.58 -3.06 -3.80
N ASP A 133 -4.58 -3.57 -5.01
CA ASP A 133 -4.16 -2.84 -6.22
C ASP A 133 -5.28 -2.77 -7.26
N SER A 134 -5.93 -1.64 -7.41
CA SER A 134 -5.91 -0.45 -6.57
C SER A 134 -7.35 -0.12 -6.14
N ILE A 135 -7.49 0.59 -5.02
CA ILE A 135 -8.82 1.08 -4.59
C ILE A 135 -9.43 2.04 -5.61
N SER A 136 -8.65 2.54 -6.54
CA SER A 136 -9.09 3.45 -7.61
C SER A 136 -9.91 2.76 -8.70
N ALA A 137 -9.80 1.45 -8.82
CA ALA A 137 -10.49 0.65 -9.83
C ALA A 137 -11.78 0.02 -9.29
N LEU A 138 -11.96 -0.01 -7.96
CA LEU A 138 -13.13 -0.63 -7.33
C LEU A 138 -14.39 0.19 -7.57
N LEU A 139 -15.45 -0.52 -7.97
CA LEU A 139 -16.76 0.07 -8.21
C LEU A 139 -17.66 -0.06 -6.97
N PRO A 140 -18.57 0.91 -6.72
CA PRO A 140 -19.64 0.75 -5.76
C PRO A 140 -20.55 -0.44 -6.12
N ALA A 141 -20.98 -1.20 -5.12
CA ALA A 141 -21.87 -2.34 -5.34
C ALA A 141 -23.21 -1.94 -5.98
N ILE A 142 -23.65 -0.69 -5.82
CA ILE A 142 -24.87 -0.17 -6.42
C ILE A 142 -24.86 -0.19 -7.95
N TYR A 143 -23.67 -0.30 -8.58
CA TYR A 143 -23.53 -0.37 -10.04
C TYR A 143 -23.82 -1.77 -10.60
N PHE A 144 -24.08 -2.74 -9.74
CA PHE A 144 -24.40 -4.10 -10.14
C PHE A 144 -25.85 -4.44 -9.80
N GLU A 145 -26.43 -5.42 -10.52
CA GLU A 145 -27.68 -6.03 -10.15
C GLU A 145 -27.56 -6.76 -8.80
N LYS A 146 -28.71 -7.15 -8.21
CA LYS A 146 -28.73 -7.73 -6.86
C LYS A 146 -27.94 -9.03 -6.72
N ASP A 147 -27.75 -9.76 -7.82
CA ASP A 147 -26.95 -10.97 -7.89
C ASP A 147 -25.43 -10.69 -8.01
N GLY A 148 -25.05 -9.41 -8.24
CA GLY A 148 -23.66 -8.99 -8.37
C GLY A 148 -22.96 -9.35 -9.68
N ASN A 149 -23.66 -10.01 -10.63
CA ASN A 149 -23.06 -10.53 -11.86
C ASN A 149 -23.20 -9.57 -13.04
N GLU A 150 -24.29 -8.85 -13.12
CA GLU A 150 -24.59 -7.96 -14.24
C GLU A 150 -24.48 -6.48 -13.81
N MET A 151 -23.86 -5.67 -14.67
CA MET A 151 -23.83 -4.21 -14.47
C MET A 151 -25.17 -3.60 -14.87
N LYS A 152 -25.65 -2.70 -14.05
CA LYS A 152 -26.82 -1.87 -14.37
C LYS A 152 -26.53 -0.91 -15.51
N ASP A 153 -27.59 -0.45 -16.19
CA ASP A 153 -27.46 0.60 -17.19
C ASP A 153 -26.83 1.87 -16.57
N LEU A 154 -25.94 2.50 -17.33
CA LEU A 154 -25.23 3.72 -16.89
C LEU A 154 -26.18 4.86 -16.49
N GLN A 155 -27.42 4.86 -17.01
CA GLN A 155 -28.44 5.86 -16.66
C GLN A 155 -28.98 5.66 -15.25
N ASP A 156 -29.02 4.42 -14.76
CA ASP A 156 -29.55 4.05 -13.44
C ASP A 156 -28.51 4.14 -12.32
N THR A 157 -27.24 4.40 -12.66
CA THR A 157 -26.11 4.41 -11.72
C THR A 157 -25.66 5.79 -11.27
N LYS A 158 -26.37 6.85 -11.65
CA LYS A 158 -26.02 8.25 -11.34
C LYS A 158 -26.24 8.61 -9.87
N GLN A 159 -25.41 8.10 -8.98
CA GLN A 159 -25.33 8.58 -7.58
C GLN A 159 -24.03 9.32 -7.35
N ILE A 160 -24.13 10.66 -7.30
CA ILE A 160 -22.99 11.53 -6.98
C ILE A 160 -22.47 11.17 -5.57
N GLY A 161 -21.17 10.82 -5.47
CA GLY A 161 -20.53 10.54 -4.18
C GLY A 161 -20.68 9.11 -3.65
N ALA A 162 -21.33 8.19 -4.36
CA ALA A 162 -21.45 6.78 -3.94
C ALA A 162 -20.07 6.14 -3.69
N GLU A 163 -19.12 6.33 -4.60
CA GLU A 163 -17.73 5.82 -4.46
C GLU A 163 -17.06 6.30 -3.15
N ALA A 164 -17.16 7.59 -2.85
CA ALA A 164 -16.52 8.15 -1.65
C ALA A 164 -17.20 7.68 -0.36
N LYS A 165 -18.54 7.47 -0.39
CA LYS A 165 -19.31 6.97 0.75
C LYS A 165 -18.97 5.51 1.03
N ASP A 166 -18.99 4.64 0.00
CA ASP A 166 -18.71 3.23 0.13
C ASP A 166 -17.25 3.01 0.58
N MET A 167 -16.30 3.75 0.00
CA MET A 167 -14.90 3.70 0.42
C MET A 167 -14.72 4.18 1.88
N THR A 168 -15.46 5.18 2.32
CA THR A 168 -15.44 5.64 3.71
C THR A 168 -15.91 4.55 4.68
N HIS A 169 -16.93 3.79 4.33
CA HIS A 169 -17.40 2.66 5.14
C HIS A 169 -16.39 1.52 5.11
N ALA A 170 -15.88 1.18 3.92
CA ALA A 170 -14.89 0.13 3.73
C ALA A 170 -13.65 0.33 4.60
N VAL A 171 -13.02 1.51 4.56
CA VAL A 171 -11.80 1.76 5.34
C VAL A 171 -12.04 1.74 6.84
N LYS A 172 -13.25 2.09 7.32
CA LYS A 172 -13.64 1.95 8.72
C LYS A 172 -13.78 0.48 9.12
N MET A 173 -14.45 -0.32 8.30
CA MET A 173 -14.64 -1.75 8.54
C MET A 173 -13.31 -2.49 8.56
N LEU A 174 -12.45 -2.23 7.55
CA LEU A 174 -11.12 -2.80 7.47
C LEU A 174 -10.25 -2.42 8.68
N ASN A 175 -10.28 -1.15 9.09
CA ASN A 175 -9.53 -0.69 10.27
C ASN A 175 -10.04 -1.32 11.56
N TYR A 176 -11.35 -1.58 11.68
CA TYR A 176 -11.94 -2.25 12.83
C TYR A 176 -11.58 -3.74 12.87
N ALA A 177 -11.62 -4.42 11.73
CA ALA A 177 -11.30 -5.84 11.61
C ALA A 177 -9.80 -6.12 11.78
N ASN A 178 -8.95 -5.19 11.37
CA ASN A 178 -7.50 -5.36 11.36
C ASN A 178 -6.92 -5.36 12.78
N LYS A 179 -6.30 -6.48 13.16
CA LYS A 179 -5.59 -6.64 14.45
C LYS A 179 -4.07 -6.65 14.25
N ASN A 180 -3.61 -7.50 13.33
CA ASN A 180 -2.18 -7.80 13.17
C ASN A 180 -1.70 -7.72 11.71
N THR A 181 -2.59 -7.55 10.74
CA THR A 181 -2.24 -7.55 9.32
C THR A 181 -1.70 -6.18 8.88
N LEU A 182 -0.62 -6.17 8.12
CA LEU A 182 -0.21 -4.99 7.37
C LEU A 182 -1.11 -4.87 6.13
N LEU A 183 -2.07 -3.94 6.16
CA LEU A 183 -2.96 -3.67 5.03
C LEU A 183 -2.44 -2.49 4.22
N VAL A 184 -2.04 -2.73 2.98
CA VAL A 184 -1.56 -1.70 2.06
C VAL A 184 -2.61 -1.45 0.98
N LEU A 185 -3.12 -0.22 0.92
CA LEU A 185 -4.04 0.24 -0.11
C LEU A 185 -3.27 1.07 -1.13
N ILE A 186 -3.29 0.65 -2.39
CA ILE A 186 -2.74 1.45 -3.50
C ILE A 186 -3.83 2.36 -4.05
N SER A 187 -3.47 3.64 -4.30
CA SER A 187 -4.37 4.63 -4.89
C SER A 187 -3.67 5.44 -5.97
N GLN A 188 -4.42 5.75 -7.02
CA GLN A 188 -3.97 6.65 -8.08
C GLN A 188 -4.24 8.10 -7.69
N GLN A 189 -3.39 9.01 -8.19
CA GLN A 189 -3.52 10.44 -8.04
C GLN A 189 -4.67 10.98 -8.89
N ARG A 190 -5.49 11.85 -8.31
CA ARG A 190 -6.49 12.66 -9.03
C ARG A 190 -6.18 14.14 -8.87
N ASN A 191 -6.57 14.94 -9.86
CA ASN A 191 -6.58 16.39 -9.74
C ASN A 191 -7.76 16.82 -8.88
N GLN A 192 -7.53 17.72 -7.94
CA GLN A 192 -8.62 18.31 -7.15
C GLN A 192 -9.30 19.40 -7.97
N PHE A 193 -10.56 19.20 -8.30
CA PHE A 193 -11.37 20.22 -8.98
C PHE A 193 -11.65 21.39 -8.03
N GLY A 194 -11.56 22.62 -8.57
CA GLY A 194 -11.92 23.83 -7.82
C GLY A 194 -10.82 24.46 -6.97
N SER A 195 -9.60 23.94 -6.99
CA SER A 195 -8.43 24.61 -6.40
C SER A 195 -7.79 25.54 -7.42
N MET A 196 -7.47 26.80 -7.03
CA MET A 196 -6.71 27.72 -7.86
C MET A 196 -5.25 27.26 -8.08
N HIS A 197 -4.77 26.31 -7.30
CA HIS A 197 -3.47 25.66 -7.45
C HIS A 197 -3.72 24.16 -7.69
N ALA A 198 -3.00 23.59 -8.65
CA ALA A 198 -3.09 22.18 -8.99
C ALA A 198 -2.71 21.33 -7.77
N SER A 199 -3.68 21.00 -6.91
CA SER A 199 -3.46 20.09 -5.80
C SER A 199 -3.86 18.69 -6.22
N HIS A 200 -3.03 17.73 -5.86
CA HIS A 200 -3.22 16.33 -6.15
C HIS A 200 -3.69 15.61 -4.88
N ILE A 201 -4.69 14.76 -5.03
CA ILE A 201 -5.25 13.96 -3.94
C ILE A 201 -5.34 12.49 -4.35
N PRO A 202 -5.27 11.54 -3.40
CA PRO A 202 -5.56 10.14 -3.70
C PRO A 202 -7.03 9.94 -4.05
N THR A 203 -7.31 8.96 -4.89
CA THR A 203 -8.66 8.44 -5.12
C THR A 203 -9.21 7.78 -3.85
N GLY A 204 -10.53 7.71 -3.70
CA GLY A 204 -11.20 7.14 -2.52
C GLY A 204 -11.54 8.17 -1.44
N GLY A 205 -11.19 9.45 -1.68
CA GLY A 205 -11.57 10.56 -0.81
C GLY A 205 -10.68 10.72 0.43
N MET A 206 -11.00 11.74 1.24
CA MET A 206 -10.24 12.10 2.44
C MET A 206 -10.26 10.99 3.51
N ALA A 207 -11.30 10.17 3.55
CA ALA A 207 -11.44 9.12 4.54
C ALA A 207 -10.29 8.10 4.48
N VAL A 208 -9.87 7.68 3.27
CA VAL A 208 -8.75 6.73 3.11
C VAL A 208 -7.49 7.29 3.76
N LYS A 209 -7.18 8.55 3.51
CA LYS A 209 -6.02 9.23 4.11
C LYS A 209 -6.12 9.31 5.64
N PHE A 210 -7.30 9.67 6.18
CA PHE A 210 -7.50 9.82 7.63
C PHE A 210 -7.47 8.49 8.40
N PHE A 211 -8.00 7.41 7.81
CA PHE A 211 -7.99 6.09 8.45
C PHE A 211 -6.65 5.37 8.31
N SER A 212 -5.80 5.77 7.36
CA SER A 212 -4.44 5.25 7.25
C SER A 212 -3.56 5.72 8.41
N SER A 213 -2.69 4.85 8.89
CA SER A 213 -1.69 5.18 9.92
C SER A 213 -0.46 5.83 9.31
N THR A 214 -0.10 5.42 8.11
CA THR A 214 0.98 6.02 7.32
C THR A 214 0.50 6.22 5.89
N VAL A 215 0.84 7.35 5.31
CA VAL A 215 0.54 7.70 3.92
C VAL A 215 1.85 8.01 3.22
N VAL A 216 2.19 7.20 2.23
CA VAL A 216 3.37 7.37 1.39
C VAL A 216 2.93 7.78 -0.01
N LYS A 217 3.45 8.91 -0.48
CA LYS A 217 3.28 9.33 -1.86
C LYS A 217 4.52 8.98 -2.67
N LEU A 218 4.32 8.34 -3.81
CA LEU A 218 5.36 8.04 -4.79
C LEU A 218 5.09 8.83 -6.07
N TRP A 219 6.14 9.42 -6.63
CA TRP A 219 6.01 10.06 -7.94
C TRP A 219 7.30 9.98 -8.74
N SER A 220 7.16 9.88 -10.04
CA SER A 220 8.25 9.86 -11.00
C SER A 220 7.89 10.69 -12.22
N SER A 221 8.89 11.26 -12.86
CA SER A 221 8.75 11.96 -14.13
C SER A 221 8.91 10.97 -15.30
N GLU A 222 8.04 11.10 -16.30
CA GLU A 222 8.16 10.34 -17.55
C GLU A 222 9.08 11.01 -18.57
N ALA A 223 9.60 12.21 -18.26
CA ALA A 223 10.48 12.95 -19.15
C ALA A 223 11.76 12.16 -19.43
N GLU A 224 12.14 12.10 -20.69
CA GLU A 224 13.34 11.38 -21.17
C GLU A 224 14.64 11.87 -20.50
N ALA A 225 14.70 13.15 -20.14
CA ALA A 225 15.83 13.75 -19.43
C ALA A 225 16.06 13.16 -18.03
N ASN A 226 15.02 12.55 -17.43
CA ASN A 226 15.09 11.93 -16.09
C ASN A 226 15.22 10.41 -16.18
N ALA A 227 15.38 9.83 -17.38
CA ALA A 227 15.54 8.41 -17.54
C ALA A 227 16.95 7.98 -17.14
N ILE A 228 17.04 6.87 -16.41
CA ILE A 228 18.30 6.17 -16.19
C ILE A 228 18.60 5.37 -17.46
N LYS A 229 19.75 5.62 -18.05
CA LYS A 229 20.16 5.00 -19.30
C LYS A 229 21.41 4.14 -19.11
N ALA A 230 21.46 3.02 -19.80
CA ALA A 230 22.62 2.15 -19.84
C ALA A 230 22.89 1.66 -21.27
N GLY A 231 24.12 1.30 -21.54
CA GLY A 231 24.50 0.64 -22.78
C GLY A 231 24.04 -0.82 -22.76
N VAL A 232 23.02 -1.15 -23.55
CA VAL A 232 22.50 -2.51 -23.68
C VAL A 232 23.04 -3.14 -24.96
N LYS A 233 23.61 -4.35 -24.87
CA LYS A 233 24.12 -5.08 -26.02
C LYS A 233 22.94 -5.69 -26.81
N VAL A 234 22.82 -5.27 -28.06
CA VAL A 234 21.83 -5.82 -29.00
C VAL A 234 22.57 -6.34 -30.23
N GLY A 235 22.75 -7.65 -30.30
CA GLY A 235 23.64 -8.29 -31.26
C GLY A 235 25.10 -7.86 -31.00
N ASP A 236 25.76 -7.32 -32.01
CA ASP A 236 27.16 -6.83 -31.92
C ASP A 236 27.28 -5.34 -31.59
N LYS A 237 26.14 -4.67 -31.34
CA LYS A 237 26.11 -3.23 -31.05
C LYS A 237 25.72 -2.97 -29.61
N ILE A 238 26.32 -1.93 -29.02
CA ILE A 238 25.87 -1.35 -27.76
C ILE A 238 25.02 -0.14 -28.11
N ILE A 239 23.77 -0.14 -27.70
CA ILE A 239 22.85 0.96 -27.85
C ILE A 239 22.44 1.49 -26.47
N GLU A 240 22.38 2.80 -26.35
CA GLU A 240 21.88 3.43 -25.13
C GLU A 240 20.37 3.19 -25.01
N GLN A 241 19.95 2.56 -23.93
CA GLN A 241 18.56 2.27 -23.65
C GLN A 241 18.17 2.81 -22.29
N ARG A 242 16.91 3.17 -22.17
CA ARG A 242 16.30 3.52 -20.89
C ARG A 242 16.08 2.23 -20.07
N VAL A 243 16.78 2.10 -18.95
CA VAL A 243 16.75 0.92 -18.08
C VAL A 243 16.04 1.15 -16.74
N GLY A 244 15.82 2.41 -16.38
CA GLY A 244 15.23 2.77 -15.10
C GLY A 244 14.79 4.23 -15.06
N ARG A 245 14.38 4.65 -13.88
CA ARG A 245 14.04 6.03 -13.54
C ARG A 245 14.14 6.30 -12.06
N PRO A 246 14.41 7.54 -11.64
CA PRO A 246 14.27 7.94 -10.26
C PRO A 246 12.80 8.01 -9.86
N VAL A 247 12.52 7.57 -8.66
CA VAL A 247 11.22 7.66 -8.00
C VAL A 247 11.40 8.41 -6.71
N ASN A 248 10.67 9.50 -6.57
CA ASN A 248 10.63 10.28 -5.36
C ASN A 248 9.55 9.74 -4.42
N TRP A 249 9.80 9.84 -3.13
CA TRP A 249 8.83 9.49 -2.10
C TRP A 249 8.72 10.59 -1.03
N ILE A 250 7.56 10.69 -0.43
CA ILE A 250 7.31 11.51 0.76
C ILE A 250 6.35 10.78 1.71
N ILE A 251 6.62 10.86 2.99
CA ILE A 251 5.69 10.45 4.05
C ILE A 251 4.73 11.60 4.29
N ASP A 252 3.59 11.59 3.58
CA ASP A 252 2.57 12.63 3.66
C ASP A 252 1.90 12.74 5.03
N TYR A 253 1.80 11.58 5.73
CA TYR A 253 1.17 11.46 7.03
C TYR A 253 1.70 10.23 7.77
N ASN A 254 1.92 10.35 9.08
CA ASN A 254 2.41 9.23 9.88
C ASN A 254 1.95 9.35 11.35
N LYS A 255 1.17 8.37 11.83
CA LYS A 255 0.72 8.27 13.22
C LYS A 255 1.75 7.61 14.14
N VAL A 256 2.72 6.91 13.55
CA VAL A 256 3.72 6.10 14.28
C VAL A 256 5.15 6.62 14.13
N GLY A 257 5.29 7.84 13.62
CA GLY A 257 6.59 8.50 13.43
C GLY A 257 6.45 9.90 12.83
N PRO A 258 7.57 10.56 12.48
CA PRO A 258 7.53 11.89 11.88
C PRO A 258 6.93 11.86 10.47
N PRO A 259 6.05 12.82 10.12
CA PRO A 259 5.58 13.06 8.75
C PRO A 259 6.56 13.98 8.00
N ASN A 260 6.29 14.18 6.70
CA ASN A 260 6.95 15.13 5.81
C ASN A 260 8.44 14.84 5.54
N LEU A 261 8.92 13.64 5.86
CA LEU A 261 10.22 13.18 5.40
C LEU A 261 10.10 12.69 3.95
N SER A 262 11.11 12.99 3.15
CA SER A 262 11.14 12.67 1.72
C SER A 262 12.51 12.20 1.28
N GLY A 263 12.55 11.53 0.15
CA GLY A 263 13.77 11.07 -0.49
C GLY A 263 13.49 10.54 -1.90
N GLN A 264 14.48 9.86 -2.45
CA GLN A 264 14.45 9.32 -3.79
C GLN A 264 15.18 7.99 -3.81
N TYR A 265 14.70 7.08 -4.66
CA TYR A 265 15.42 5.85 -5.04
C TYR A 265 15.36 5.68 -6.55
N ASP A 266 16.32 4.92 -7.08
CA ASP A 266 16.30 4.51 -8.46
C ASP A 266 15.53 3.20 -8.61
N PHE A 267 14.65 3.15 -9.61
CA PHE A 267 13.88 1.97 -9.97
C PHE A 267 14.28 1.49 -11.35
N TYR A 268 14.79 0.26 -11.40
CA TYR A 268 15.22 -0.40 -12.63
C TYR A 268 14.17 -1.41 -13.10
N TYR A 269 13.78 -1.34 -14.36
CA TYR A 269 12.87 -2.29 -14.99
C TYR A 269 13.54 -3.13 -16.07
N GLN A 270 14.85 -2.91 -16.28
CA GLN A 270 15.67 -3.67 -17.22
C GLN A 270 17.13 -3.66 -16.74
N GLY A 271 17.88 -4.74 -17.02
CA GLY A 271 19.28 -4.91 -16.64
C GLY A 271 19.49 -6.01 -15.61
N ASP A 272 20.68 -6.06 -15.02
CA ASP A 272 21.05 -7.09 -14.04
C ASP A 272 20.40 -6.87 -12.68
N THR A 273 20.11 -5.62 -12.33
CA THR A 273 19.36 -5.25 -11.12
C THR A 273 17.96 -4.82 -11.52
N LEU A 274 16.96 -5.52 -11.03
CA LEU A 274 15.55 -5.17 -11.23
C LEU A 274 14.92 -4.68 -9.93
N GLY A 275 14.00 -3.73 -10.05
CA GLY A 275 13.33 -3.15 -8.89
C GLY A 275 14.08 -1.95 -8.32
N ILE A 276 13.93 -1.72 -7.03
CA ILE A 276 14.55 -0.60 -6.31
C ILE A 276 16.02 -0.91 -6.02
N ASP A 277 16.90 0.00 -6.39
CA ASP A 277 18.31 -0.07 -6.04
C ASP A 277 18.55 0.47 -4.62
N ALA A 278 18.39 -0.43 -3.65
CA ALA A 278 18.59 -0.10 -2.24
C ALA A 278 20.05 0.24 -1.89
N VAL A 279 21.03 -0.24 -2.68
CA VAL A 279 22.46 0.02 -2.44
C VAL A 279 22.80 1.43 -2.90
N GLY A 280 22.36 1.83 -4.10
CA GLY A 280 22.54 3.20 -4.60
C GLY A 280 21.92 4.23 -3.67
N GLU A 281 20.68 3.99 -3.19
CA GLU A 281 19.98 4.88 -2.25
C GLU A 281 20.76 5.07 -0.93
N SER A 282 21.41 4.04 -0.41
CA SER A 282 22.16 4.12 0.85
C SER A 282 23.42 5.01 0.81
N LEU A 283 23.89 5.35 -0.39
CA LEU A 283 25.05 6.23 -0.59
C LEU A 283 24.68 7.72 -0.61
N ASP A 284 23.39 8.04 -0.83
CA ASP A 284 22.87 9.41 -0.93
C ASP A 284 22.19 9.89 0.36
N VAL A 285 22.23 9.09 1.43
CA VAL A 285 21.71 9.40 2.77
C VAL A 285 22.85 9.69 3.73
#